data_93f6247e01f646fbb9d47b37447e65ab
#
_entry.id   93f6247e01f646fbb9d47b37447e65ab
#
_cell.length_a   1.000
_cell.length_b   1.000
_cell.length_c   1.000
_cell.angle_alpha   90.00
_cell.angle_beta   90.00
_cell.angle_gamma   90.00
#
_symmetry.space_group_name_H-M   'P 1'
#
loop_
_entity.id
_entity.type
_entity.pdbx_description
1 polymer ?
#
loop_
_entity_poly.entity_id
_entity_poly.type
_entity_poly.pdbx_seq_one_letter_code
_entity_poly.pdbx_strand_id
1 'polypeptide(L)'
;MDLIFEIIGWLGVILLLLAYGAISQGRLTNQNLSFHLLNLFGALGIIINAMHHSAYAPAGLNIVWAAVAAWGAYQITLGKK
;
A
#
# COMPACT_ATOMS: atom_id res chain seq x y z
N MET A 1 -19.13 8.09 -10.77
CA MET A 1 -18.89 7.69 -9.39
C MET A 1 -18.05 6.46 -9.35
N ASP A 2 -18.55 5.39 -9.99
CA ASP A 2 -17.75 4.18 -10.01
C ASP A 2 -16.40 4.38 -10.67
N LEU A 3 -16.33 5.25 -11.66
CA LEU A 3 -15.07 5.51 -12.34
C LEU A 3 -14.01 6.05 -11.39
N ILE A 4 -14.42 6.93 -10.46
CA ILE A 4 -13.49 7.48 -9.48
C ILE A 4 -12.90 6.36 -8.62
N PHE A 5 -13.75 5.45 -8.13
CA PHE A 5 -13.28 4.36 -7.29
C PHE A 5 -12.43 3.38 -8.08
N GLU A 6 -12.74 3.18 -9.37
CA GLU A 6 -11.90 2.35 -10.22
C GLU A 6 -10.52 2.96 -10.36
N ILE A 7 -10.44 4.26 -10.60
CA ILE A 7 -9.16 4.93 -10.74
C ILE A 7 -8.36 4.82 -9.45
N ILE A 8 -9.00 5.06 -8.31
CA ILE A 8 -8.32 4.97 -7.02
C ILE A 8 -7.77 3.56 -6.80
N GLY A 9 -8.58 2.55 -7.11
CA GLY A 9 -8.14 1.17 -6.94
C GLY A 9 -6.96 0.82 -7.83
N TRP A 10 -7.02 1.23 -9.10
CA TRP A 10 -5.93 0.95 -10.02
C TRP A 10 -4.65 1.70 -9.65
N LEU A 11 -4.78 2.94 -9.17
CA LEU A 11 -3.61 3.66 -8.66
C LEU A 11 -3.00 2.92 -7.48
N GLY A 12 -3.84 2.39 -6.59
CA GLY A 12 -3.34 1.61 -5.47
C GLY A 12 -2.57 0.38 -5.94
N VAL A 13 -3.13 -0.34 -6.90
CA VAL A 13 -2.46 -1.52 -7.45
C VAL A 13 -1.12 -1.15 -8.06
N ILE A 14 -1.09 -0.06 -8.83
CA ILE A 14 0.15 0.38 -9.46
C ILE A 14 1.20 0.72 -8.41
N LEU A 15 0.81 1.43 -7.35
CA LEU A 15 1.75 1.77 -6.29
C LEU A 15 2.33 0.52 -5.62
N LEU A 16 1.48 -0.48 -5.36
CA LEU A 16 1.96 -1.72 -4.76
C LEU A 16 2.89 -2.47 -5.70
N LEU A 17 2.57 -2.48 -6.99
CA LEU A 17 3.42 -3.15 -7.96
C LEU A 17 4.77 -2.45 -8.09
N LEU A 18 4.76 -1.11 -8.03
CA LEU A 18 6.03 -0.37 -8.07
C LEU A 18 6.88 -0.70 -6.85
N ALA A 19 6.27 -0.76 -5.68
CA ALA A 19 7.01 -1.09 -4.46
C ALA A 19 7.58 -2.49 -4.56
N TYR A 20 6.77 -3.44 -4.99
CA TYR A 20 7.21 -4.83 -5.09
C TYR A 20 8.30 -4.98 -6.16
N GLY A 21 8.11 -4.36 -7.31
CA GLY A 21 9.11 -4.42 -8.37
C GLY A 21 10.43 -3.79 -7.95
N ALA A 22 10.36 -2.66 -7.25
CA ALA A 22 11.57 -1.98 -6.80
C ALA A 22 12.35 -2.82 -5.79
N ILE A 23 11.64 -3.43 -4.84
CA ILE A 23 12.33 -4.25 -3.85
C ILE A 23 12.88 -5.52 -4.49
N SER A 24 12.17 -6.06 -5.47
CA SER A 24 12.61 -7.25 -6.18
C SER A 24 13.88 -7.02 -6.97
N GLN A 25 14.07 -5.78 -7.47
CA GLN A 25 15.25 -5.42 -8.23
C GLN A 25 16.37 -4.85 -7.36
N GLY A 26 16.19 -4.83 -6.07
CA GLY A 26 17.20 -4.31 -5.17
C GLY A 26 17.28 -2.79 -5.11
N ARG A 27 16.34 -2.09 -5.72
CA ARG A 27 16.35 -0.62 -5.72
C ARG A 27 15.82 -0.03 -4.43
N LEU A 28 14.94 -0.77 -3.76
CA LEU A 28 14.42 -0.39 -2.45
C LEU A 28 14.55 -1.59 -1.53
N THR A 29 14.60 -1.32 -0.24
CA THR A 29 14.58 -2.37 0.76
C THR A 29 13.50 -2.02 1.78
N ASN A 30 13.22 -2.95 2.68
CA ASN A 30 12.24 -2.68 3.73
C ASN A 30 12.76 -1.68 4.76
N GLN A 31 13.96 -1.16 4.58
CA GLN A 31 14.48 -0.09 5.42
C GLN A 31 14.33 1.28 4.77
N ASN A 32 13.80 1.33 3.55
CA ASN A 32 13.54 2.60 2.88
C ASN A 32 12.14 3.07 3.23
N LEU A 33 12.05 4.33 3.63
CA LEU A 33 10.74 4.91 3.93
C LEU A 33 9.84 4.90 2.69
N SER A 34 10.43 5.14 1.51
CA SER A 34 9.67 5.14 0.27
C SER A 34 8.93 3.84 0.04
N PHE A 35 9.56 2.70 0.36
CA PHE A 35 8.92 1.41 0.20
C PHE A 35 7.65 1.31 1.03
N HIS A 36 7.74 1.71 2.30
CA HIS A 36 6.58 1.63 3.19
C HIS A 36 5.49 2.61 2.79
N LEU A 37 5.86 3.80 2.32
CA LEU A 37 4.87 4.78 1.89
C LEU A 37 4.14 4.30 0.63
N LEU A 38 4.86 3.71 -0.32
CA LEU A 38 4.22 3.15 -1.51
C LEU A 38 3.23 2.07 -1.13
N ASN A 39 3.61 1.20 -0.19
CA ASN A 39 2.72 0.15 0.27
C ASN A 39 1.51 0.71 1.00
N LEU A 40 1.74 1.70 1.86
CA LEU A 40 0.65 2.29 2.64
C LEU A 40 -0.38 2.95 1.73
N PHE A 41 0.07 3.84 0.85
CA PHE A 41 -0.86 4.55 -0.01
C PHE A 41 -1.50 3.62 -1.03
N GLY A 42 -0.74 2.63 -1.52
CA GLY A 42 -1.31 1.64 -2.42
C GLY A 42 -2.42 0.85 -1.74
N ALA A 43 -2.16 0.39 -0.52
CA ALA A 43 -3.15 -0.38 0.23
C ALA A 43 -4.39 0.46 0.52
N LEU A 44 -4.21 1.74 0.87
CA LEU A 44 -5.35 2.62 1.12
C LEU A 44 -6.23 2.77 -0.11
N GLY A 45 -5.62 2.89 -1.29
CA GLY A 45 -6.39 2.99 -2.52
C GLY A 45 -7.22 1.74 -2.78
N ILE A 46 -6.62 0.58 -2.54
CA ILE A 46 -7.33 -0.69 -2.73
C ILE A 46 -8.46 -0.83 -1.70
N ILE A 47 -8.21 -0.41 -0.46
CA ILE A 47 -9.24 -0.47 0.58
C ILE A 47 -10.44 0.37 0.17
N ILE A 48 -10.22 1.59 -0.29
CA ILE A 48 -11.31 2.47 -0.70
C ILE A 48 -12.10 1.83 -1.83
N ASN A 49 -11.42 1.29 -2.83
CA ASN A 49 -12.09 0.64 -3.95
C ASN A 49 -12.88 -0.59 -3.47
N ALA A 50 -12.25 -1.41 -2.63
CA ALA A 50 -12.87 -2.64 -2.16
C ALA A 50 -14.10 -2.37 -1.30
N MET A 51 -14.02 -1.35 -0.45
CA MET A 51 -15.16 -1.01 0.39
C MET A 51 -16.33 -0.50 -0.44
N HIS A 52 -16.04 0.28 -1.48
CA HIS A 52 -17.09 0.76 -2.38
C HIS A 52 -17.83 -0.41 -3.04
N HIS A 53 -17.11 -1.47 -3.34
CA HIS A 53 -17.70 -2.65 -3.99
C HIS A 53 -18.12 -3.73 -3.00
N SER A 54 -18.06 -3.44 -1.71
CA SER A 54 -18.39 -4.40 -0.64
C SER A 54 -17.54 -5.67 -0.72
N ALA A 55 -16.33 -5.53 -1.23
CA ALA A 55 -15.41 -6.65 -1.30
C ALA A 55 -14.59 -6.72 -0.01
N TYR A 56 -15.19 -7.34 1.00
CA TYR A 56 -14.63 -7.26 2.35
C TYR A 56 -13.35 -8.06 2.54
N ALA A 57 -13.19 -9.17 1.84
CA ALA A 57 -11.96 -9.95 2.00
C ALA A 57 -10.73 -9.17 1.52
N PRO A 58 -10.73 -8.58 0.31
CA PRO A 58 -9.59 -7.74 -0.09
C PRO A 58 -9.43 -6.52 0.80
N ALA A 59 -10.53 -5.91 1.27
CA ALA A 59 -10.43 -4.77 2.16
C ALA A 59 -9.74 -5.17 3.45
N GLY A 60 -10.12 -6.30 4.04
CA GLY A 60 -9.52 -6.78 5.28
C GLY A 60 -8.03 -7.06 5.12
N LEU A 61 -7.66 -7.72 4.04
CA LEU A 61 -6.26 -8.01 3.77
C LEU A 61 -5.45 -6.73 3.67
N ASN A 62 -5.98 -5.73 2.96
CA ASN A 62 -5.24 -4.50 2.76
C ASN A 62 -5.20 -3.63 4.01
N ILE A 63 -6.19 -3.74 4.88
CA ILE A 63 -6.14 -3.06 6.17
C ILE A 63 -4.96 -3.57 6.98
N VAL A 64 -4.78 -4.89 7.04
CA VAL A 64 -3.64 -5.48 7.72
C VAL A 64 -2.33 -5.03 7.06
N TRP A 65 -2.31 -5.04 5.73
CA TRP A 65 -1.13 -4.64 4.98
C TRP A 65 -0.77 -3.18 5.24
N ALA A 66 -1.78 -2.31 5.27
CA ALA A 66 -1.56 -0.90 5.56
C ALA A 66 -1.02 -0.71 6.97
N ALA A 67 -1.51 -1.47 7.93
CA ALA A 67 -1.02 -1.39 9.30
C ALA A 67 0.45 -1.79 9.39
N VAL A 68 0.84 -2.84 8.68
CA VAL A 68 2.23 -3.28 8.64
C VAL A 68 3.11 -2.21 8.01
N ALA A 69 2.64 -1.62 6.91
CA ALA A 69 3.41 -0.57 6.23
C ALA A 69 3.55 0.67 7.12
N ALA A 70 2.48 1.05 7.80
CA ALA A 70 2.52 2.20 8.70
C ALA A 70 3.51 1.96 9.84
N TRP A 71 3.52 0.76 10.39
CA TRP A 71 4.44 0.41 11.45
C TRP A 71 5.88 0.49 10.96
N GLY A 72 6.15 -0.04 9.77
CA GLY A 72 7.49 0.03 9.19
C GLY A 72 7.95 1.46 8.96
N ALA A 73 7.05 2.31 8.44
CA ALA A 73 7.38 3.71 8.22
C ALA A 73 7.66 4.42 9.55
N TYR A 74 6.87 4.12 10.56
CA TYR A 74 7.04 4.70 11.87
C TYR A 74 8.42 4.35 12.46
N GLN A 75 8.81 3.09 12.37
CA GLN A 75 10.10 2.65 12.88
C GLN A 75 11.26 3.35 12.17
N ILE A 76 11.17 3.51 10.88
CA ILE A 76 12.21 4.19 10.11
C ILE A 76 12.29 5.65 10.52
N THR A 77 11.15 6.30 10.67
CA THR A 77 11.09 7.69 11.08
C THR A 77 11.75 7.92 12.44
N LEU A 78 11.62 6.94 13.33
CA LEU A 78 12.23 7.03 14.64
C LEU A 78 13.70 6.59 14.63
N GLY A 79 14.21 6.14 13.49
CA GLY A 79 15.60 5.70 13.40
C GLY A 79 15.85 4.36 14.04
N LYS A 80 14.83 3.53 14.14
CA LYS A 80 14.95 2.23 14.79
C LYS A 80 15.31 1.10 13.85
N LYS A 81 15.44 1.40 12.58
CA LYS A 81 15.83 0.41 11.60
C LYS A 81 17.23 0.69 11.08
#